data_2806dfa0a2ba4a2f95143c933420e868
#
_entry.id   2806dfa0a2ba4a2f95143c933420e868
#
_cell.length_a   1.000
_cell.length_b   1.000
_cell.length_c   1.000
_cell.angle_alpha   90.00
_cell.angle_beta   90.00
_cell.angle_gamma   90.00
#
_symmetry.space_group_name_H-M   'P 1'
#
loop_
_entity.id
_entity.type
_entity.pdbx_description
1 polymer ?
#
loop_
_entity_poly.entity_id
_entity_poly.type
_entity_poly.pdbx_seq_one_letter_code
_entity_poly.pdbx_strand_id
1 'polypeptide(L)'
;YPMPIGSTGVAMIDARDIPGAAVAELLRRDRAPAPQPRVTLELVGPELLTGASVAKAWSAALGREVTYGGDDVAAFEGQMAALGPSWLAYDMRLMMAGIQKFGMRGADGAADRLQALLGRPLRSYADFVKEAVAAS
;
A
#
# COMPACT_ATOMS: atom_id res chain seq x y z
N TYR A 1 -0.14 -15.72 -0.06
CA TYR A 1 -0.64 -14.37 -0.33
C TYR A 1 -1.40 -14.36 -1.66
N PRO A 2 -2.72 -14.13 -1.65
CA PRO A 2 -3.56 -14.39 -2.83
C PRO A 2 -3.75 -13.20 -3.79
N MET A 3 -3.35 -11.98 -3.42
CA MET A 3 -3.57 -10.81 -4.28
C MET A 3 -2.55 -10.75 -5.42
N PRO A 4 -3.00 -10.75 -6.70
CA PRO A 4 -2.12 -10.81 -7.87
C PRO A 4 -1.57 -9.42 -8.22
N ILE A 5 -0.69 -8.87 -7.36
CA ILE A 5 -0.13 -7.51 -7.54
C ILE A 5 1.08 -7.44 -8.48
N GLY A 6 1.56 -8.58 -8.95
CA GLY A 6 2.65 -8.65 -9.91
C GLY A 6 4.03 -8.32 -9.34
N SER A 7 4.92 -7.99 -10.26
CA SER A 7 6.34 -7.66 -10.00
C SER A 7 6.71 -6.20 -10.30
N THR A 8 5.80 -5.40 -10.87
CA THR A 8 6.06 -4.00 -11.25
C THR A 8 6.25 -3.08 -10.04
N GLY A 9 5.58 -3.40 -8.93
CA GLY A 9 5.74 -2.73 -7.65
C GLY A 9 4.57 -1.82 -7.27
N VAL A 10 4.19 -1.90 -6.00
CA VAL A 10 3.12 -1.12 -5.36
C VAL A 10 3.67 -0.44 -4.11
N ALA A 11 3.56 0.88 -4.01
CA ALA A 11 3.97 1.66 -2.83
C ALA A 11 2.86 1.65 -1.78
N MET A 12 2.66 0.51 -1.10
CA MET A 12 1.63 0.37 -0.07
C MET A 12 1.98 1.21 1.15
N ILE A 13 1.05 2.07 1.56
CA ILE A 13 1.18 2.90 2.77
C ILE A 13 0.50 2.23 3.96
N ASP A 14 1.09 2.35 5.14
CA ASP A 14 0.41 1.99 6.39
C ASP A 14 -0.77 2.95 6.63
N ALA A 15 -1.95 2.39 6.90
CA ALA A 15 -3.17 3.17 7.07
C ALA A 15 -3.06 4.22 8.20
N ARG A 16 -2.19 4.03 9.18
CA ARG A 16 -1.95 4.97 10.29
C ARG A 16 -1.12 6.20 9.87
N ASP A 17 -0.38 6.12 8.77
CA ASP A 17 0.38 7.25 8.24
C ASP A 17 -0.52 8.21 7.46
N ILE A 18 -1.66 7.76 6.95
CA ILE A 18 -2.63 8.58 6.22
C ILE A 18 -3.22 9.70 7.11
N PRO A 19 -3.88 9.40 8.24
CA PRO A 19 -4.37 10.44 9.13
C PRO A 19 -3.25 11.25 9.77
N GLY A 20 -2.08 10.64 10.02
CA GLY A 20 -0.90 11.37 10.50
C GLY A 20 -0.49 12.50 9.54
N ALA A 21 -0.43 12.21 8.24
CA ALA A 21 -0.12 13.22 7.22
C ALA A 21 -1.20 14.31 7.14
N ALA A 22 -2.48 13.94 7.20
CA ALA A 22 -3.58 14.89 7.19
C ALA A 22 -3.51 15.85 8.37
N VAL A 23 -3.31 15.33 9.59
CA VAL A 23 -3.17 16.15 10.80
C VAL A 23 -1.94 17.06 10.74
N ALA A 24 -0.79 16.52 10.30
CA ALA A 24 0.44 17.31 10.18
C ALA A 24 0.27 18.49 9.20
N GLU A 25 -0.37 18.26 8.05
CA GLU A 25 -0.62 19.32 7.07
C GLU A 25 -1.63 20.34 7.58
N LEU A 26 -2.71 19.92 8.24
CA LEU A 26 -3.69 20.84 8.84
C LEU A 26 -3.03 21.73 9.90
N LEU A 27 -2.25 21.17 10.81
CA LEU A 27 -1.53 21.94 11.83
C LEU A 27 -0.48 22.88 11.24
N ARG A 28 0.21 22.44 10.17
CA ARG A 28 1.16 23.31 9.45
C ARG A 28 0.46 24.52 8.84
N ARG A 29 -0.73 24.34 8.26
CA ARG A 29 -1.53 25.42 7.68
C ARG A 29 -2.11 26.35 8.73
N ASP A 30 -2.59 25.81 9.84
CA ASP A 30 -3.15 26.58 10.95
C ASP A 30 -2.12 27.54 11.58
N ARG A 31 -0.86 27.08 11.65
CA ARG A 31 0.26 27.90 12.20
C ARG A 31 0.87 28.88 11.18
N ALA A 32 0.47 28.81 9.94
CA ALA A 32 1.04 29.68 8.91
C ALA A 32 0.52 31.11 9.06
N PRO A 33 1.38 32.16 8.87
CA PRO A 33 0.98 33.56 9.04
C PRO A 33 0.03 34.05 7.94
N ALA A 34 -0.11 33.30 6.84
CA ALA A 34 -0.99 33.62 5.72
C ALA A 34 -1.54 32.33 5.09
N PRO A 35 -2.65 32.42 4.33
CA PRO A 35 -3.20 31.28 3.58
C PRO A 35 -2.16 30.62 2.70
N GLN A 36 -2.06 29.30 2.79
CA GLN A 36 -1.10 28.51 2.01
C GLN A 36 -1.72 28.03 0.69
N PRO A 37 -0.94 27.94 -0.40
CA PRO A 37 -1.44 27.46 -1.67
C PRO A 37 -1.94 26.01 -1.56
N ARG A 38 -2.81 25.62 -2.50
CA ARG A 38 -3.26 24.23 -2.63
C ARG A 38 -2.06 23.33 -2.95
N VAL A 39 -1.93 22.22 -2.24
CA VAL A 39 -0.90 21.21 -2.45
C VAL A 39 -1.56 19.84 -2.60
N THR A 40 -1.07 19.02 -3.50
CA THR A 40 -1.43 17.61 -3.59
C THR A 40 -0.30 16.80 -2.95
N LEU A 41 -0.64 16.00 -1.96
CA LEU A 41 0.28 15.08 -1.29
C LEU A 41 -0.03 13.66 -1.75
N GLU A 42 0.97 12.98 -2.28
CA GLU A 42 0.86 11.56 -2.62
C GLU A 42 1.14 10.73 -1.38
N LEU A 43 0.16 9.94 -0.98
CA LEU A 43 0.24 9.07 0.19
C LEU A 43 0.77 7.71 -0.25
N VAL A 44 2.07 7.52 -0.13
CA VAL A 44 2.80 6.32 -0.56
C VAL A 44 3.59 5.71 0.57
N GLY A 45 3.83 4.40 0.49
CA GLY A 45 4.72 3.71 1.42
C GLY A 45 6.20 3.93 1.10
N PRO A 46 7.10 3.51 2.00
CA PRO A 46 8.54 3.73 1.86
C PRO A 46 9.20 2.84 0.81
N GLU A 47 8.52 1.78 0.37
CA GLU A 47 9.09 0.75 -0.50
C GLU A 47 8.10 0.29 -1.57
N LEU A 48 8.62 -0.21 -2.69
CA LEU A 48 7.83 -0.83 -3.74
C LEU A 48 7.70 -2.33 -3.45
N LEU A 49 6.48 -2.75 -3.13
CA LEU A 49 6.18 -4.14 -2.81
C LEU A 49 5.73 -4.90 -4.06
N THR A 50 6.19 -6.13 -4.18
CA THR A 50 5.76 -7.11 -5.18
C THR A 50 5.04 -8.27 -4.49
N GLY A 51 4.29 -9.08 -5.21
CA GLY A 51 3.65 -10.26 -4.65
C GLY A 51 4.64 -11.18 -3.93
N ALA A 52 5.83 -11.36 -4.51
CA ALA A 52 6.90 -12.16 -3.92
C ALA A 52 7.48 -11.52 -2.64
N SER A 53 7.71 -10.19 -2.63
CA SER A 53 8.24 -9.51 -1.43
C SER A 53 7.26 -9.51 -0.27
N VAL A 54 5.96 -9.37 -0.56
CA VAL A 54 4.89 -9.49 0.43
C VAL A 54 4.85 -10.90 1.03
N ALA A 55 4.86 -11.95 0.21
CA ALA A 55 4.89 -13.33 0.68
C ALA A 55 6.14 -13.61 1.54
N LYS A 56 7.30 -13.07 1.16
CA LYS A 56 8.54 -13.17 1.94
C LYS A 56 8.42 -12.48 3.31
N ALA A 57 7.81 -11.30 3.39
CA ALA A 57 7.60 -10.60 4.66
C ALA A 57 6.72 -11.41 5.62
N TRP A 58 5.62 -12.00 5.12
CA TRP A 58 4.76 -12.89 5.90
C TRP A 58 5.47 -14.16 6.32
N SER A 59 6.27 -14.77 5.43
CA SER A 59 7.06 -15.95 5.77
C SER A 59 8.01 -15.69 6.92
N ALA A 60 8.71 -14.56 6.88
CA ALA A 60 9.65 -14.18 7.93
C ALA A 60 8.97 -13.94 9.29
N ALA A 61 7.79 -13.29 9.30
CA ALA A 61 7.08 -13.00 10.54
C ALA A 61 6.39 -14.24 11.14
N LEU A 62 5.86 -15.13 10.30
CA LEU A 62 5.18 -16.36 10.74
C LEU A 62 6.13 -17.52 11.05
N GLY A 63 7.40 -17.43 10.68
CA GLY A 63 8.35 -18.53 10.82
C GLY A 63 8.03 -19.77 9.97
N ARG A 64 7.20 -19.62 8.93
CA ARG A 64 6.81 -20.68 8.00
C ARG A 64 6.66 -20.13 6.59
N GLU A 65 6.78 -20.98 5.59
CA GLU A 65 6.64 -20.55 4.21
C GLU A 65 5.24 -20.04 3.91
N VAL A 66 5.18 -18.87 3.29
CA VAL A 66 4.00 -18.26 2.66
C VAL A 66 4.32 -18.07 1.19
N THR A 67 3.68 -18.82 0.33
CA THR A 67 3.85 -18.71 -1.12
C THR A 67 3.02 -17.57 -1.69
N TYR A 68 3.54 -16.94 -2.75
CA TYR A 68 2.76 -16.01 -3.56
C TYR A 68 1.84 -16.81 -4.50
N GLY A 69 0.55 -16.44 -4.55
CA GLY A 69 -0.46 -17.15 -5.36
C GLY A 69 -0.36 -16.94 -6.87
N GLY A 70 0.56 -16.07 -7.32
CA GLY A 70 0.78 -15.78 -8.73
C GLY A 70 -0.05 -14.60 -9.26
N ASP A 71 0.03 -14.38 -10.56
CA ASP A 71 -0.46 -13.19 -11.25
C ASP A 71 -1.74 -13.43 -12.07
N ASP A 72 -2.41 -14.58 -11.89
CA ASP A 72 -3.63 -14.92 -12.62
C ASP A 72 -4.83 -14.09 -12.13
N VAL A 73 -5.09 -13.00 -12.85
CA VAL A 73 -6.21 -12.09 -12.52
C VAL A 73 -7.58 -12.71 -12.85
N ALA A 74 -7.67 -13.70 -13.72
CA ALA A 74 -8.93 -14.38 -14.03
C ALA A 74 -9.29 -15.36 -12.90
N ALA A 75 -8.33 -16.11 -12.40
CA ALA A 75 -8.53 -16.95 -11.21
C ALA A 75 -8.91 -16.11 -9.99
N PHE A 76 -8.28 -14.93 -9.80
CA PHE A 76 -8.63 -13.98 -8.75
C PHE A 76 -10.07 -13.47 -8.87
N GLU A 77 -10.53 -13.09 -10.09
CA GLU A 77 -11.92 -12.71 -10.33
C GLU A 77 -12.90 -13.82 -9.92
N GLY A 78 -12.61 -15.07 -10.29
CA GLY A 78 -13.43 -16.22 -9.90
C GLY A 78 -13.54 -16.40 -8.38
N GLN A 79 -12.43 -16.23 -7.66
CA GLN A 79 -12.42 -16.29 -6.19
C GLN A 79 -13.24 -15.15 -5.57
N MET A 80 -13.09 -13.92 -6.08
CA MET A 80 -13.83 -12.76 -5.59
C MET A 80 -15.33 -12.87 -5.86
N ALA A 81 -15.73 -13.41 -7.02
CA ALA A 81 -17.14 -13.61 -7.39
C ALA A 81 -17.84 -14.64 -6.48
N ALA A 82 -17.09 -15.56 -5.89
CA ALA A 82 -17.61 -16.50 -4.88
C ALA A 82 -17.88 -15.84 -3.52
N LEU A 83 -17.25 -14.68 -3.25
CA LEU A 83 -17.33 -13.98 -1.96
C LEU A 83 -18.24 -12.74 -2.00
N GLY A 84 -18.55 -12.23 -3.19
CA GLY A 84 -19.28 -10.97 -3.33
C GLY A 84 -19.91 -10.77 -4.71
N PRO A 85 -20.42 -9.56 -4.98
CA PRO A 85 -21.07 -9.26 -6.26
C PRO A 85 -20.10 -9.39 -7.44
N SER A 86 -20.59 -9.94 -8.57
CA SER A 86 -19.78 -10.17 -9.77
C SER A 86 -19.18 -8.89 -10.37
N TRP A 87 -19.91 -7.77 -10.27
CA TRP A 87 -19.39 -6.47 -10.73
C TRP A 87 -18.15 -6.03 -9.95
N LEU A 88 -18.12 -6.26 -8.62
CA LEU A 88 -16.96 -5.95 -7.79
C LEU A 88 -15.76 -6.86 -8.15
N ALA A 89 -16.01 -8.15 -8.38
CA ALA A 89 -14.98 -9.09 -8.82
C ALA A 89 -14.36 -8.66 -10.15
N TYR A 90 -15.18 -8.22 -11.09
CA TYR A 90 -14.73 -7.69 -12.38
C TYR A 90 -13.89 -6.42 -12.23
N ASP A 91 -14.34 -5.45 -11.44
CA ASP A 91 -13.60 -4.21 -11.20
C ASP A 91 -12.25 -4.47 -10.51
N MET A 92 -12.24 -5.37 -9.53
CA MET A 92 -11.01 -5.80 -8.86
C MET A 92 -10.02 -6.47 -9.82
N ARG A 93 -10.51 -7.29 -10.75
CA ARG A 93 -9.67 -7.86 -11.81
C ARG A 93 -9.04 -6.79 -12.68
N LEU A 94 -9.82 -5.80 -13.13
CA LEU A 94 -9.30 -4.68 -13.94
C LEU A 94 -8.26 -3.88 -13.17
N MET A 95 -8.50 -3.59 -11.89
CA MET A 95 -7.56 -2.91 -11.02
C MET A 95 -6.25 -3.69 -10.90
N MET A 96 -6.30 -5.00 -10.62
CA MET A 96 -5.11 -5.84 -10.50
C MET A 96 -4.33 -5.93 -11.82
N ALA A 97 -5.02 -6.08 -12.95
CA ALA A 97 -4.38 -6.05 -14.27
C ALA A 97 -3.65 -4.71 -14.53
N GLY A 98 -4.27 -3.59 -14.15
CA GLY A 98 -3.65 -2.27 -14.21
C GLY A 98 -2.41 -2.16 -13.33
N ILE A 99 -2.48 -2.64 -12.09
CA ILE A 99 -1.36 -2.66 -11.14
C ILE A 99 -0.20 -3.51 -11.67
N GLN A 100 -0.47 -4.69 -12.19
CA GLN A 100 0.56 -5.55 -12.79
C GLN A 100 1.26 -4.87 -13.96
N LYS A 101 0.52 -4.15 -14.80
CA LYS A 101 1.04 -3.49 -16.00
C LYS A 101 1.82 -2.22 -15.69
N PHE A 102 1.29 -1.37 -14.84
CA PHE A 102 1.81 0.00 -14.61
C PHE A 102 2.47 0.19 -13.25
N GLY A 103 2.26 -0.72 -12.32
CA GLY A 103 2.59 -0.52 -10.92
C GLY A 103 1.64 0.47 -10.24
N MET A 104 1.92 0.77 -8.98
CA MET A 104 1.25 1.83 -8.23
C MET A 104 2.30 2.58 -7.41
N ARG A 105 2.86 3.60 -8.02
CA ARG A 105 4.00 4.36 -7.50
C ARG A 105 3.59 5.82 -7.30
N GLY A 106 4.21 6.49 -6.36
CA GLY A 106 4.20 7.95 -6.31
C GLY A 106 5.25 8.55 -7.24
N ALA A 107 5.19 9.86 -7.44
CA ALA A 107 6.25 10.61 -8.09
C ALA A 107 7.56 10.52 -7.30
N ASP A 108 8.68 10.79 -7.98
CA ASP A 108 10.01 10.78 -7.35
C ASP A 108 10.05 11.66 -6.09
N GLY A 109 10.59 11.13 -5.01
CA GLY A 109 10.67 11.80 -3.72
C GLY A 109 9.33 11.94 -2.96
N ALA A 110 8.23 11.30 -3.39
CA ALA A 110 6.95 11.38 -2.68
C ALA A 110 7.04 10.85 -1.24
N ALA A 111 7.71 9.72 -1.04
CA ALA A 111 7.93 9.15 0.29
C ALA A 111 8.77 10.09 1.19
N ASP A 112 9.82 10.70 0.64
CA ASP A 112 10.67 11.63 1.40
C ASP A 112 9.89 12.89 1.82
N ARG A 113 9.08 13.45 0.92
CA ARG A 113 8.20 14.58 1.24
C ARG A 113 7.21 14.23 2.35
N LEU A 114 6.65 13.03 2.30
CA LEU A 114 5.70 12.54 3.31
C LEU A 114 6.40 12.34 4.66
N GLN A 115 7.60 11.76 4.69
CA GLN A 115 8.41 11.61 5.90
C GLN A 115 8.80 12.97 6.50
N ALA A 116 9.17 13.92 5.67
CA ALA A 116 9.47 15.29 6.11
C ALA A 116 8.25 15.97 6.74
N LEU A 117 7.07 15.79 6.16
CA LEU A 117 5.81 16.32 6.72
C LEU A 117 5.47 15.67 8.08
N LEU A 118 5.66 14.36 8.19
CA LEU A 118 5.38 13.60 9.41
C LEU A 118 6.43 13.82 10.51
N GLY A 119 7.63 14.29 10.16
CA GLY A 119 8.76 14.42 11.09
C GLY A 119 9.32 13.07 11.57
N ARG A 120 9.03 11.98 10.88
CA ARG A 120 9.50 10.63 11.19
C ARG A 120 9.50 9.73 9.94
N PRO A 121 10.20 8.59 9.97
CA PRO A 121 10.10 7.58 8.93
C PRO A 121 8.66 7.07 8.75
N LEU A 122 8.31 6.69 7.53
CA LEU A 122 7.09 5.93 7.24
C LEU A 122 7.21 4.52 7.82
N ARG A 123 6.07 3.95 8.20
CA ARG A 123 6.01 2.56 8.66
C ARG A 123 6.26 1.62 7.49
N SER A 124 7.16 0.65 7.70
CA SER A 124 7.45 -0.37 6.68
C SER A 124 6.36 -1.45 6.64
N TYR A 125 6.22 -2.12 5.50
CA TYR A 125 5.34 -3.28 5.40
C TYR A 125 5.79 -4.42 6.32
N ALA A 126 7.09 -4.61 6.49
CA ALA A 126 7.63 -5.62 7.39
C ALA A 126 7.25 -5.37 8.86
N ASP A 127 7.23 -4.12 9.30
CA ASP A 127 6.80 -3.79 10.67
C ASP A 127 5.31 -4.02 10.85
N PHE A 128 4.49 -3.63 9.87
CA PHE A 128 3.06 -3.95 9.87
C PHE A 128 2.80 -5.46 9.99
N VAL A 129 3.52 -6.28 9.22
CA VAL A 129 3.34 -7.74 9.26
C VAL A 129 3.73 -8.32 10.62
N LYS A 130 4.85 -7.86 11.22
CA LYS A 130 5.26 -8.29 12.57
C LYS A 130 4.19 -7.93 13.61
N GLU A 131 3.67 -6.71 13.57
CA GLU A 131 2.60 -6.27 14.48
C GLU A 131 1.33 -7.10 14.30
N ALA A 132 0.92 -7.38 13.06
CA ALA A 132 -0.25 -8.19 12.75
C ALA A 132 -0.14 -9.63 13.28
N VAL A 133 1.05 -10.24 13.16
CA VAL A 133 1.31 -11.59 13.71
C VAL A 133 1.33 -11.57 15.24
N ALA A 134 1.88 -10.53 15.85
CA ALA A 134 1.92 -10.42 17.31
C ALA A 134 0.52 -10.18 17.94
N ALA A 135 -0.44 -9.68 17.17
CA ALA A 135 -1.81 -9.40 17.61
C ALA A 135 -2.79 -10.57 17.36
N SER A 136 -2.36 -11.63 16.69
CA SER A 136 -3.18 -12.83 16.37
C SER A 136 -2.94 -13.97 17.33
#